data_c99ee520c99491f4d636c6906e25827a
#
_entry.id   c99ee520c99491f4d636c6906e25827a
#
_cell.length_a   1.000
_cell.length_b   1.000
_cell.length_c   1.000
_cell.angle_alpha   90.00
_cell.angle_beta   90.00
_cell.angle_gamma   90.00
#
_symmetry.space_group_name_H-M   'P 1'
#
loop_
_entity.id
_entity.type
_entity.pdbx_description
1 polymer ?
#
loop_
_entity_poly.entity_id
_entity_poly.type
_entity_poly.pdbx_seq_one_letter_code
_entity_poly.pdbx_strand_id
1 'polypeptide(L)'
;MNITNQLFCVEYLRDNLGWEDYKCAALVGCMVAESGVNPQAVNKGEKNGTLKVSSACNKGTVYGTKTSPWAYGAGIIQWTFTDRKEKAIMGGLGYTQTQAKQLIQGKGIESLTLEQQMKMVVYEISKGLYKNNFAIVMNKCETLKDAVASVYCRFLGGFSSKTTIPTDADIKRLDKGYNTANMKSSGSMFGIRLNYANQVLDNYHHSIDI
;
A
#
# COMPACT_ATOMS: atom_id res chain seq x y z
N MET A 1 -7.71 -15.27 6.03
CA MET A 1 -7.63 -13.79 5.98
C MET A 1 -8.08 -13.22 7.31
N ASN A 2 -7.43 -12.21 7.85
CA ASN A 2 -7.83 -11.59 9.12
C ASN A 2 -8.89 -10.50 8.85
N ILE A 3 -10.17 -10.86 8.92
CA ILE A 3 -11.29 -9.94 8.65
C ILE A 3 -11.30 -8.79 9.66
N THR A 4 -11.03 -9.05 10.94
CA THR A 4 -10.98 -8.01 11.97
C THR A 4 -9.98 -6.89 11.62
N ASN A 5 -8.78 -7.26 11.15
CA ASN A 5 -7.80 -6.27 10.71
C ASN A 5 -8.28 -5.49 9.47
N GLN A 6 -9.00 -6.14 8.56
CA GLN A 6 -9.55 -5.47 7.37
C GLN A 6 -10.59 -4.43 7.74
N LEU A 7 -11.55 -4.81 8.59
CA LEU A 7 -12.60 -3.90 9.08
C LEU A 7 -12.00 -2.71 9.81
N PHE A 8 -11.08 -2.96 10.73
CA PHE A 8 -10.33 -1.90 11.40
C PHE A 8 -9.67 -0.93 10.42
N CYS A 9 -9.00 -1.44 9.36
CA CYS A 9 -8.35 -0.59 8.38
C CYS A 9 -9.34 0.24 7.56
N VAL A 10 -10.50 -0.33 7.18
CA VAL A 10 -11.56 0.41 6.46
C VAL A 10 -12.07 1.57 7.32
N GLU A 11 -12.46 1.30 8.57
CA GLU A 11 -12.92 2.32 9.51
C GLU A 11 -11.86 3.39 9.74
N TYR A 12 -10.61 2.97 9.96
CA TYR A 12 -9.51 3.90 10.20
C TYR A 12 -9.27 4.85 9.01
N LEU A 13 -9.33 4.35 7.77
CA LEU A 13 -9.18 5.18 6.57
C LEU A 13 -10.37 6.13 6.40
N ARG A 14 -11.59 5.65 6.60
CA ARG A 14 -12.79 6.47 6.53
C ARG A 14 -12.73 7.62 7.52
N ASP A 15 -12.40 7.35 8.77
CA ASP A 15 -12.40 8.34 9.85
C ASP A 15 -11.27 9.37 9.71
N ASN A 16 -10.12 8.99 9.14
CA ASN A 16 -8.95 9.85 9.04
C ASN A 16 -8.76 10.52 7.67
N LEU A 17 -9.31 9.96 6.59
CA LEU A 17 -9.21 10.51 5.24
C LEU A 17 -10.56 11.03 4.69
N GLY A 18 -11.68 10.69 5.33
CA GLY A 18 -13.03 11.03 4.86
C GLY A 18 -13.37 10.34 3.53
N TRP A 19 -12.79 9.18 3.26
CA TRP A 19 -13.02 8.46 2.02
C TRP A 19 -14.29 7.61 2.09
N GLU A 20 -14.96 7.49 0.96
CA GLU A 20 -16.08 6.56 0.77
C GLU A 20 -15.60 5.11 0.92
N ASP A 21 -16.50 4.23 1.34
CA ASP A 21 -16.22 2.84 1.69
C ASP A 21 -15.48 2.08 0.58
N TYR A 22 -15.87 2.28 -0.69
CA TYR A 22 -15.20 1.63 -1.81
C TYR A 22 -13.74 2.09 -2.01
N LYS A 23 -13.40 3.33 -1.68
CA LYS A 23 -12.01 3.84 -1.73
C LYS A 23 -11.18 3.23 -0.60
N CYS A 24 -11.75 3.15 0.59
CA CYS A 24 -11.13 2.45 1.72
C CYS A 24 -10.91 0.97 1.39
N ALA A 25 -11.95 0.29 0.88
CA ALA A 25 -11.88 -1.11 0.48
C ALA A 25 -10.84 -1.35 -0.63
N ALA A 26 -10.67 -0.41 -1.57
CA ALA A 26 -9.64 -0.50 -2.61
C ALA A 26 -8.23 -0.55 -2.02
N LEU A 27 -7.92 0.32 -1.06
CA LEU A 27 -6.62 0.33 -0.40
C LEU A 27 -6.42 -0.92 0.46
N VAL A 28 -7.43 -1.29 1.26
CA VAL A 28 -7.36 -2.49 2.12
C VAL A 28 -7.27 -3.77 1.29
N GLY A 29 -7.99 -3.90 0.18
CA GLY A 29 -7.88 -5.03 -0.73
C GLY A 29 -6.47 -5.18 -1.34
N CYS A 30 -5.83 -4.05 -1.64
CA CYS A 30 -4.42 -4.06 -2.04
C CYS A 30 -3.51 -4.48 -0.88
N MET A 31 -3.75 -4.03 0.36
CA MET A 31 -3.01 -4.50 1.55
C MET A 31 -3.19 -6.01 1.78
N VAL A 32 -4.38 -6.56 1.52
CA VAL A 32 -4.62 -8.02 1.56
C VAL A 32 -3.70 -8.73 0.58
N ALA A 33 -3.59 -8.23 -0.64
CA ALA A 33 -2.71 -8.82 -1.66
C ALA A 33 -1.22 -8.73 -1.30
N GLU A 34 -0.79 -7.65 -0.61
CA GLU A 34 0.60 -7.42 -0.23
C GLU A 34 1.04 -8.24 1.00
N SER A 35 0.16 -8.36 2.00
CA SER A 35 0.54 -8.86 3.32
C SER A 35 -0.54 -9.66 4.07
N GLY A 36 -1.76 -9.76 3.52
CA GLY A 36 -2.92 -10.25 4.26
C GLY A 36 -3.39 -9.32 5.37
N VAL A 37 -3.02 -8.02 5.31
CA VAL A 37 -3.17 -7.01 6.39
C VAL A 37 -2.50 -7.47 7.69
N ASN A 38 -1.35 -8.12 7.53
CA ASN A 38 -0.53 -8.55 8.65
C ASN A 38 0.60 -7.52 8.90
N PRO A 39 0.60 -6.81 10.03
CA PRO A 39 1.64 -5.83 10.34
C PRO A 39 3.03 -6.46 10.50
N GLN A 40 3.11 -7.74 10.82
CA GLN A 40 4.36 -8.48 10.98
C GLN A 40 4.87 -9.10 9.67
N ALA A 41 4.18 -8.89 8.55
CA ALA A 41 4.59 -9.45 7.27
C ALA A 41 5.95 -8.93 6.82
N VAL A 42 6.81 -9.83 6.37
CA VAL A 42 8.16 -9.53 5.87
C VAL A 42 8.42 -10.34 4.61
N ASN A 43 8.95 -9.70 3.57
CA ASN A 43 9.52 -10.40 2.43
C ASN A 43 10.84 -11.05 2.85
N LYS A 44 10.77 -12.32 3.28
CA LYS A 44 11.93 -13.06 3.78
C LYS A 44 13.03 -13.20 2.75
N GLY A 45 12.69 -13.34 1.47
CA GLY A 45 13.66 -13.46 0.39
C GLY A 45 14.49 -12.19 0.22
N GLU A 46 13.85 -11.02 0.25
CA GLU A 46 14.55 -9.73 0.21
C GLU A 46 15.38 -9.49 1.48
N LYS A 47 14.81 -9.77 2.66
CA LYS A 47 15.48 -9.59 3.95
C LYS A 47 16.74 -10.43 4.07
N ASN A 48 16.71 -11.67 3.57
CA ASN A 48 17.83 -12.62 3.63
C ASN A 48 18.77 -12.51 2.43
N GLY A 49 18.51 -11.59 1.49
CA GLY A 49 19.33 -11.41 0.28
C GLY A 49 19.20 -12.52 -0.78
N THR A 50 18.26 -13.46 -0.62
CA THR A 50 17.99 -14.51 -1.61
C THR A 50 17.19 -14.00 -2.80
N LEU A 51 16.42 -12.93 -2.61
CA LEU A 51 15.75 -12.18 -3.68
C LEU A 51 16.35 -10.78 -3.76
N LYS A 52 16.66 -10.35 -4.98
CA LYS A 52 17.01 -8.94 -5.20
C LYS A 52 15.75 -8.09 -5.07
N VAL A 53 15.86 -6.99 -4.33
CA VAL A 53 14.85 -5.93 -4.36
C VAL A 53 14.57 -5.57 -5.82
N SER A 54 13.30 -5.55 -6.23
CA SER A 54 12.92 -5.48 -7.64
C SER A 54 13.60 -4.34 -8.40
N SER A 55 13.85 -4.55 -9.70
CA SER A 55 14.52 -3.57 -10.57
C SER A 55 13.74 -2.26 -10.74
N ALA A 56 12.43 -2.24 -10.49
CA ALA A 56 11.64 -1.00 -10.40
C ALA A 56 12.14 -0.12 -9.26
N CYS A 57 12.60 -0.73 -8.18
CA CYS A 57 13.26 -0.11 -7.07
C CYS A 57 14.70 0.33 -7.40
N ASN A 58 15.27 -0.14 -8.49
CA ASN A 58 16.68 0.05 -8.87
C ASN A 58 16.95 1.25 -9.77
N LYS A 59 15.93 1.94 -10.25
CA LYS A 59 16.12 3.10 -11.12
C LYS A 59 16.35 4.36 -10.30
N GLY A 60 17.45 4.37 -9.53
CA GLY A 60 18.22 5.56 -9.19
C GLY A 60 17.49 6.77 -8.64
N THR A 61 16.30 6.63 -8.12
CA THR A 61 15.51 7.75 -7.64
C THR A 61 15.24 7.62 -6.16
N VAL A 62 15.79 8.54 -5.40
CA VAL A 62 15.32 9.13 -4.13
C VAL A 62 15.03 8.18 -2.94
N TYR A 63 14.87 6.87 -3.12
CA TYR A 63 14.27 5.98 -2.11
C TYR A 63 15.12 4.79 -1.67
N GLY A 64 16.42 4.94 -1.61
CA GLY A 64 17.29 3.93 -1.05
C GLY A 64 18.33 3.41 -2.04
N THR A 65 19.52 3.17 -1.54
CA THR A 65 20.61 2.56 -2.29
C THR A 65 20.41 1.05 -2.34
N LYS A 66 20.81 0.43 -3.45
CA LYS A 66 20.83 -1.04 -3.67
C LYS A 66 21.54 -1.85 -2.57
N THR A 67 22.24 -1.18 -1.67
CA THR A 67 23.15 -1.74 -0.69
C THR A 67 22.62 -1.69 0.73
N SER A 68 21.43 -1.13 0.98
CA SER A 68 20.89 -1.09 2.33
C SER A 68 20.35 -2.46 2.74
N PRO A 69 20.90 -3.11 3.78
CA PRO A 69 20.41 -4.39 4.27
C PRO A 69 18.98 -4.31 4.85
N TRP A 70 18.46 -3.10 5.04
CA TRP A 70 17.10 -2.83 5.54
C TRP A 70 16.10 -2.47 4.42
N ALA A 71 16.51 -2.51 3.15
CA ALA A 71 15.66 -2.32 1.99
C ALA A 71 14.96 -3.64 1.61
N TYR A 72 13.96 -4.05 2.39
CA TYR A 72 13.09 -5.20 2.14
C TYR A 72 11.63 -4.85 2.41
N GLY A 73 10.71 -5.55 1.76
CA GLY A 73 9.28 -5.36 1.97
C GLY A 73 8.87 -5.79 3.38
N ALA A 74 8.23 -4.90 4.12
CA ALA A 74 7.73 -5.16 5.47
C ALA A 74 6.43 -4.41 5.76
N GLY A 75 5.62 -4.96 6.66
CA GLY A 75 4.36 -4.38 7.10
C GLY A 75 3.22 -4.51 6.10
N ILE A 76 2.12 -3.83 6.40
CA ILE A 76 0.82 -4.02 5.70
C ILE A 76 0.83 -3.61 4.21
N ILE A 77 1.69 -2.70 3.79
CA ILE A 77 1.85 -2.29 2.38
C ILE A 77 3.22 -2.66 1.81
N GLN A 78 3.98 -3.49 2.50
CA GLN A 78 5.31 -3.93 2.08
C GLN A 78 6.25 -2.75 1.79
N TRP A 79 6.41 -1.82 2.75
CA TRP A 79 7.41 -0.76 2.65
C TRP A 79 8.79 -1.34 2.40
N THR A 80 9.38 -1.01 1.26
CA THR A 80 10.67 -1.60 0.85
C THR A 80 11.83 -0.63 1.10
N PHE A 81 11.66 0.66 0.76
CA PHE A 81 12.74 1.63 0.78
C PHE A 81 12.99 2.25 2.14
N THR A 82 14.24 2.32 2.56
CA THR A 82 14.65 2.87 3.85
C THR A 82 14.19 4.31 4.04
N ASP A 83 14.38 5.17 3.03
CA ASP A 83 13.98 6.57 3.11
C ASP A 83 12.46 6.76 3.21
N ARG A 84 11.69 5.89 2.51
CA ARG A 84 10.23 5.90 2.63
C ARG A 84 9.80 5.47 4.01
N LYS A 85 10.40 4.39 4.55
CA LYS A 85 10.17 3.91 5.92
C LYS A 85 10.44 5.02 6.93
N GLU A 86 11.62 5.67 6.83
CA GLU A 86 12.04 6.74 7.72
C GLU A 86 11.03 7.90 7.72
N LYS A 87 10.67 8.41 6.54
CA LYS A 87 9.70 9.50 6.40
C LYS A 87 8.31 9.14 6.92
N ALA A 88 7.85 7.92 6.65
CA ALA A 88 6.54 7.45 7.12
C ALA A 88 6.51 7.31 8.65
N ILE A 89 7.58 6.79 9.27
CA ILE A 89 7.73 6.68 10.72
C ILE A 89 7.78 8.08 11.35
N MET A 90 8.62 8.96 10.86
CA MET A 90 8.76 10.32 11.39
C MET A 90 7.42 11.07 11.33
N GLY A 91 6.78 11.08 10.18
CA GLY A 91 5.57 11.86 9.98
C GLY A 91 4.31 11.21 10.57
N GLY A 92 4.19 9.89 10.51
CA GLY A 92 3.03 9.16 11.03
C GLY A 92 3.07 8.93 12.53
N LEU A 93 4.26 8.75 13.10
CA LEU A 93 4.43 8.42 14.52
C LEU A 93 5.09 9.53 15.34
N GLY A 94 5.54 10.61 14.71
CA GLY A 94 6.21 11.72 15.41
C GLY A 94 7.62 11.40 15.89
N TYR A 95 8.26 10.36 15.36
CA TYR A 95 9.63 9.99 15.74
C TYR A 95 10.63 10.99 15.17
N THR A 96 11.73 11.23 15.90
CA THR A 96 12.89 11.90 15.32
C THR A 96 13.56 11.01 14.27
N GLN A 97 14.38 11.60 13.40
CA GLN A 97 15.13 10.86 12.40
C GLN A 97 16.01 9.76 13.01
N THR A 98 16.65 10.05 14.13
CA THR A 98 17.49 9.09 14.86
C THR A 98 16.65 7.89 15.34
N GLN A 99 15.49 8.14 15.94
CA GLN A 99 14.60 7.08 16.42
C GLN A 99 14.04 6.24 15.26
N ALA A 100 13.70 6.87 14.14
CA ALA A 100 13.23 6.16 12.95
C ALA A 100 14.32 5.24 12.38
N LYS A 101 15.56 5.72 12.28
CA LYS A 101 16.72 4.90 11.87
C LYS A 101 16.99 3.75 12.82
N GLN A 102 16.97 3.98 14.12
CA GLN A 102 17.15 2.94 15.15
C GLN A 102 16.07 1.85 15.05
N LEU A 103 14.80 2.25 14.83
CA LEU A 103 13.73 1.29 14.63
C LEU A 103 13.96 0.44 13.37
N ILE A 104 14.26 1.07 12.22
CA ILE A 104 14.48 0.38 10.94
C ILE A 104 15.66 -0.60 11.04
N GLN A 105 16.75 -0.18 11.66
CA GLN A 105 17.99 -0.96 11.79
C GLN A 105 17.91 -2.04 12.85
N GLY A 106 17.04 -1.87 13.82
CA GLY A 106 16.84 -2.82 14.93
C GLY A 106 15.67 -3.77 14.67
N LYS A 107 14.50 -3.37 15.12
CA LYS A 107 13.29 -4.23 15.12
C LYS A 107 12.53 -4.25 13.79
N GLY A 108 12.74 -3.26 12.93
CA GLY A 108 12.01 -3.08 11.67
C GLY A 108 10.57 -2.57 11.83
N ILE A 109 9.95 -2.21 10.71
CA ILE A 109 8.53 -1.79 10.64
C ILE A 109 7.60 -2.92 11.11
N GLU A 110 7.97 -4.16 10.88
CA GLU A 110 7.23 -5.36 11.28
C GLU A 110 7.05 -5.50 12.82
N SER A 111 7.74 -4.69 13.61
CA SER A 111 7.53 -4.62 15.07
C SER A 111 6.44 -3.62 15.47
N LEU A 112 5.98 -2.80 14.56
CA LEU A 112 4.93 -1.82 14.81
C LEU A 112 3.55 -2.48 14.82
N THR A 113 2.65 -1.96 15.64
CA THR A 113 1.25 -2.40 15.66
C THR A 113 0.53 -2.04 14.34
N LEU A 114 -0.62 -2.66 14.09
CA LEU A 114 -1.47 -2.33 12.94
C LEU A 114 -1.84 -0.85 12.94
N GLU A 115 -2.28 -0.31 14.07
CA GLU A 115 -2.65 1.10 14.20
C GLU A 115 -1.48 2.03 13.89
N GLN A 116 -0.27 1.73 14.39
CA GLN A 116 0.91 2.53 14.08
C GLN A 116 1.22 2.53 12.58
N GLN A 117 1.10 1.38 11.92
CA GLN A 117 1.29 1.29 10.48
C GLN A 117 0.18 2.03 9.71
N MET A 118 -1.06 2.01 10.18
CA MET A 118 -2.15 2.80 9.58
C MET A 118 -1.91 4.31 9.74
N LYS A 119 -1.37 4.78 10.89
CA LYS A 119 -0.93 6.18 11.05
C LYS A 119 0.11 6.58 9.99
N MET A 120 1.06 5.69 9.69
CA MET A 120 2.04 5.92 8.64
C MET A 120 1.39 6.01 7.25
N VAL A 121 0.46 5.12 6.92
CA VAL A 121 -0.29 5.14 5.64
C VAL A 121 -1.08 6.44 5.49
N VAL A 122 -1.85 6.81 6.49
CA VAL A 122 -2.63 8.06 6.48
C VAL A 122 -1.73 9.28 6.33
N TYR A 123 -0.59 9.32 7.03
CA TYR A 123 0.38 10.40 6.87
C TYR A 123 0.93 10.47 5.44
N GLU A 124 1.35 9.35 4.85
CA GLU A 124 1.87 9.32 3.46
C GLU A 124 0.85 9.91 2.47
N ILE A 125 -0.43 9.62 2.67
CA ILE A 125 -1.52 10.06 1.78
C ILE A 125 -1.90 11.51 2.02
N SER A 126 -2.06 11.93 3.28
CA SER A 126 -2.65 13.23 3.63
C SER A 126 -1.62 14.37 3.74
N LYS A 127 -0.41 14.07 4.17
CA LYS A 127 0.64 15.07 4.46
C LYS A 127 1.99 14.75 3.83
N GLY A 128 2.25 13.47 3.52
CA GLY A 128 3.52 12.96 3.05
C GLY A 128 3.67 12.95 1.54
N LEU A 129 4.40 11.94 1.06
CA LEU A 129 4.84 11.78 -0.32
C LEU A 129 3.70 11.80 -1.35
N TYR A 130 2.52 11.29 -0.99
CA TYR A 130 1.41 11.05 -1.90
C TYR A 130 0.31 12.13 -1.86
N LYS A 131 0.46 13.15 -1.02
CA LYS A 131 -0.52 14.23 -0.85
C LYS A 131 -0.89 14.95 -2.15
N ASN A 132 0.10 15.27 -2.97
CA ASN A 132 -0.07 16.11 -4.16
C ASN A 132 -0.29 15.31 -5.47
N ASN A 133 -0.45 14.00 -5.37
CA ASN A 133 -0.65 13.12 -6.53
C ASN A 133 -1.69 12.04 -6.26
N PHE A 134 -1.36 11.01 -5.49
CA PHE A 134 -2.27 9.89 -5.23
C PHE A 134 -3.57 10.33 -4.52
N ALA A 135 -3.49 11.18 -3.49
CA ALA A 135 -4.69 11.68 -2.82
C ALA A 135 -5.62 12.44 -3.78
N ILE A 136 -5.05 13.25 -4.69
CA ILE A 136 -5.82 13.96 -5.73
C ILE A 136 -6.50 12.98 -6.68
N VAL A 137 -5.81 11.89 -7.06
CA VAL A 137 -6.40 10.87 -7.94
C VAL A 137 -7.52 10.12 -7.23
N MET A 138 -7.32 9.73 -5.97
CA MET A 138 -8.35 9.04 -5.17
C MET A 138 -9.63 9.88 -5.04
N ASN A 139 -9.51 11.19 -4.89
CA ASN A 139 -10.68 12.09 -4.84
C ASN A 139 -11.48 12.12 -6.16
N LYS A 140 -10.84 11.78 -7.30
CA LYS A 140 -11.49 11.71 -8.61
C LYS A 140 -12.07 10.34 -8.95
N CYS A 141 -11.74 9.30 -8.17
CA CYS A 141 -12.28 7.96 -8.41
C CYS A 141 -13.77 7.91 -8.05
N GLU A 142 -14.56 7.38 -8.96
CA GLU A 142 -16.03 7.22 -8.80
C GLU A 142 -16.42 5.75 -8.66
N THR A 143 -15.48 4.82 -8.95
CA THR A 143 -15.73 3.39 -8.89
C THR A 143 -14.65 2.66 -8.09
N LEU A 144 -15.00 1.48 -7.56
CA LEU A 144 -14.03 0.60 -6.90
C LEU A 144 -12.87 0.23 -7.83
N LYS A 145 -13.14 -0.01 -9.13
CA LYS A 145 -12.11 -0.31 -10.14
C LYS A 145 -11.10 0.82 -10.25
N ASP A 146 -11.57 2.07 -10.38
CA ASP A 146 -10.71 3.24 -10.50
C ASP A 146 -9.86 3.44 -9.26
N ALA A 147 -10.46 3.25 -8.08
CA ALA A 147 -9.76 3.32 -6.80
C ALA A 147 -8.67 2.25 -6.69
N VAL A 148 -8.96 0.99 -7.02
CA VAL A 148 -7.96 -0.11 -7.03
C VAL A 148 -6.85 0.17 -8.04
N ALA A 149 -7.18 0.65 -9.26
CA ALA A 149 -6.19 1.03 -10.25
C ALA A 149 -5.27 2.13 -9.74
N SER A 150 -5.84 3.12 -9.06
CA SER A 150 -5.10 4.23 -8.48
C SER A 150 -4.16 3.77 -7.35
N VAL A 151 -4.63 2.92 -6.44
CA VAL A 151 -3.78 2.31 -5.41
C VAL A 151 -2.64 1.50 -6.05
N TYR A 152 -2.97 0.63 -6.99
CA TYR A 152 -2.00 -0.26 -7.62
C TYR A 152 -0.94 0.51 -8.41
N CYS A 153 -1.35 1.47 -9.24
CA CYS A 153 -0.46 2.18 -10.16
C CYS A 153 0.24 3.40 -9.56
N ARG A 154 -0.33 4.04 -8.53
CA ARG A 154 0.16 5.33 -8.00
C ARG A 154 0.72 5.24 -6.59
N PHE A 155 0.22 4.33 -5.78
CA PHE A 155 0.64 4.17 -4.38
C PHE A 155 1.61 3.00 -4.20
N LEU A 156 1.26 1.80 -4.69
CA LEU A 156 2.09 0.59 -4.55
C LEU A 156 3.10 0.44 -5.68
N GLY A 157 2.73 0.74 -6.92
CA GLY A 157 3.56 0.58 -8.12
C GLY A 157 4.70 1.58 -8.26
N GLY A 158 4.95 2.37 -7.23
CA GLY A 158 5.98 3.39 -7.18
C GLY A 158 5.43 4.82 -7.31
N PHE A 159 6.27 5.79 -6.94
CA PHE A 159 5.90 7.20 -7.03
C PHE A 159 5.57 7.60 -8.47
N SER A 160 4.39 8.19 -8.65
CA SER A 160 3.98 8.79 -9.91
C SER A 160 3.49 10.21 -9.67
N SER A 161 4.04 11.17 -10.39
CA SER A 161 3.58 12.57 -10.35
C SER A 161 2.25 12.80 -11.09
N LYS A 162 1.73 11.79 -11.80
CA LYS A 162 0.45 11.90 -12.51
C LYS A 162 -0.71 12.04 -11.53
N THR A 163 -1.62 12.96 -11.85
CA THR A 163 -2.84 13.25 -11.08
C THR A 163 -4.12 12.84 -11.82
N THR A 164 -3.99 11.86 -12.73
CA THR A 164 -5.09 11.26 -13.50
C THR A 164 -5.34 9.83 -13.05
N ILE A 165 -6.59 9.40 -13.11
CA ILE A 165 -6.97 7.99 -12.91
C ILE A 165 -6.19 7.14 -13.92
N PRO A 166 -5.59 6.01 -13.49
CA PRO A 166 -4.87 5.13 -14.38
C PRO A 166 -5.78 4.53 -15.46
N THR A 167 -5.26 4.51 -16.68
CA THR A 167 -5.90 3.82 -17.81
C THR A 167 -5.56 2.32 -17.80
N ASP A 168 -6.28 1.54 -18.60
CA ASP A 168 -5.95 0.12 -18.81
C ASP A 168 -4.52 -0.06 -19.35
N ALA A 169 -4.00 0.90 -20.12
CA ALA A 169 -2.62 0.90 -20.59
C ALA A 169 -1.62 1.11 -19.43
N ASP A 170 -1.94 1.97 -18.45
CA ASP A 170 -1.11 2.15 -17.25
C ASP A 170 -1.07 0.87 -16.41
N ILE A 171 -2.22 0.18 -16.25
CA ILE A 171 -2.31 -1.09 -15.53
C ILE A 171 -1.48 -2.15 -16.25
N LYS A 172 -1.66 -2.32 -17.57
CA LYS A 172 -0.95 -3.31 -18.39
C LYS A 172 0.58 -3.13 -18.37
N ARG A 173 1.04 -1.90 -18.23
CA ARG A 173 2.47 -1.60 -18.11
C ARG A 173 3.10 -2.20 -16.85
N LEU A 174 2.36 -2.23 -15.74
CA LEU A 174 2.81 -2.79 -14.47
C LEU A 174 2.51 -4.30 -14.36
N ASP A 175 1.42 -4.72 -14.96
CA ASP A 175 0.89 -6.07 -14.89
C ASP A 175 0.76 -6.64 -16.32
N LYS A 176 1.78 -7.37 -16.75
CA LYS A 176 1.81 -7.99 -18.09
C LYS A 176 0.70 -9.02 -18.32
N GLY A 177 0.18 -9.60 -17.24
CA GLY A 177 -0.95 -10.53 -17.27
C GLY A 177 -2.32 -9.85 -17.36
N TYR A 178 -2.36 -8.51 -17.26
CA TYR A 178 -3.61 -7.77 -17.31
C TYR A 178 -4.26 -7.83 -18.69
N ASN A 179 -5.52 -8.26 -18.70
CA ASN A 179 -6.41 -8.22 -19.86
C ASN A 179 -7.77 -7.75 -19.37
N THR A 180 -8.39 -6.81 -20.09
CA THR A 180 -9.74 -6.27 -19.77
C THR A 180 -10.81 -7.36 -19.70
N ALA A 181 -10.67 -8.43 -20.49
CA ALA A 181 -11.56 -9.60 -20.45
C ALA A 181 -11.37 -10.45 -19.19
N ASN A 182 -10.21 -10.36 -18.53
CA ASN A 182 -9.81 -11.20 -17.39
C ASN A 182 -9.82 -10.47 -16.05
N MET A 183 -10.52 -9.34 -15.92
CA MET A 183 -10.58 -8.56 -14.67
C MET A 183 -11.14 -9.36 -13.48
N LYS A 184 -11.84 -10.46 -13.71
CA LYS A 184 -12.34 -11.39 -12.68
C LYS A 184 -11.45 -12.60 -12.47
N SER A 185 -10.39 -12.78 -13.25
CA SER A 185 -9.55 -13.97 -13.17
C SER A 185 -8.36 -13.75 -12.25
N SER A 186 -8.01 -14.80 -11.51
CA SER A 186 -6.81 -14.89 -10.68
C SER A 186 -5.48 -14.76 -11.44
N GLY A 187 -5.53 -14.47 -12.75
CA GLY A 187 -4.37 -14.45 -13.63
C GLY A 187 -3.59 -13.13 -13.69
N SER A 188 -4.14 -12.03 -13.15
CA SER A 188 -3.45 -10.75 -13.12
C SER A 188 -3.35 -10.22 -11.69
N MET A 189 -2.25 -9.54 -11.40
CA MET A 189 -2.02 -8.92 -10.08
C MET A 189 -3.06 -7.84 -9.77
N PHE A 190 -3.52 -7.13 -10.79
CA PHE A 190 -4.62 -6.18 -10.67
C PHE A 190 -5.96 -6.86 -10.38
N GLY A 191 -6.28 -7.94 -11.12
CA GLY A 191 -7.52 -8.72 -10.91
C GLY A 191 -7.61 -9.31 -9.51
N ILE A 192 -6.49 -9.82 -8.98
CA ILE A 192 -6.41 -10.31 -7.60
C ILE A 192 -6.76 -9.20 -6.60
N ARG A 193 -6.18 -7.99 -6.76
CA ARG A 193 -6.44 -6.85 -5.87
C ARG A 193 -7.88 -6.37 -5.96
N LEU A 194 -8.45 -6.32 -7.15
CA LEU A 194 -9.84 -5.95 -7.36
C LEU A 194 -10.79 -6.96 -6.69
N ASN A 195 -10.48 -8.25 -6.80
CA ASN A 195 -11.27 -9.29 -6.13
C ASN A 195 -11.20 -9.15 -4.59
N TYR A 196 -10.02 -8.92 -4.03
CA TYR A 196 -9.90 -8.67 -2.59
C TYR A 196 -10.63 -7.39 -2.17
N ALA A 197 -10.58 -6.33 -2.96
CA ALA A 197 -11.28 -5.09 -2.65
C ALA A 197 -12.80 -5.28 -2.64
N ASN A 198 -13.36 -6.06 -3.57
CA ASN A 198 -14.78 -6.45 -3.52
C ASN A 198 -15.11 -7.22 -2.24
N GLN A 199 -14.30 -8.24 -1.89
CA GLN A 199 -14.51 -9.02 -0.67
C GLN A 199 -14.44 -8.16 0.61
N VAL A 200 -13.51 -7.21 0.66
CA VAL A 200 -13.38 -6.26 1.80
C VAL A 200 -14.62 -5.38 1.89
N LEU A 201 -15.10 -4.85 0.77
CA LEU A 201 -16.29 -3.99 0.72
C LEU A 201 -17.55 -4.76 1.16
N ASP A 202 -17.73 -5.97 0.65
CA ASP A 202 -18.85 -6.84 1.01
C ASP A 202 -18.82 -7.18 2.52
N ASN A 203 -17.66 -7.57 3.06
CA ASN A 203 -17.49 -7.86 4.48
C ASN A 203 -17.76 -6.63 5.35
N TYR A 204 -17.34 -5.45 4.90
CA TYR A 204 -17.58 -4.21 5.64
C TYR A 204 -19.06 -3.88 5.69
N HIS A 205 -19.79 -3.92 4.57
CA HIS A 205 -21.22 -3.65 4.54
C HIS A 205 -22.00 -4.65 5.40
N HIS A 206 -21.67 -5.94 5.34
CA HIS A 206 -22.31 -6.94 6.22
C HIS A 206 -22.04 -6.67 7.71
N SER A 207 -20.91 -6.06 8.07
CA SER A 207 -20.59 -5.80 9.47
C SER A 207 -21.34 -4.60 10.07
N ILE A 208 -21.85 -3.70 9.25
CA ILE A 208 -22.62 -2.52 9.69
C ILE A 208 -24.13 -2.72 9.64
N ASP A 209 -24.59 -3.80 8.97
CA ASP A 209 -26.02 -4.14 8.86
C ASP A 209 -26.51 -5.03 10.03
N ILE A 210 -25.64 -5.33 11.00
CA ILE A 210 -25.93 -6.11 12.22
C ILE A 210 -26.05 -5.20 13.43
#